data_e10b7c4953cec0b0a6d89affec8627f1
#
_entry.id   e10b7c4953cec0b0a6d89affec8627f1
#
_cell.length_a   1.000
_cell.length_b   1.000
_cell.length_c   1.000
_cell.angle_alpha   90.00
_cell.angle_beta   90.00
_cell.angle_gamma   90.00
#
_symmetry.space_group_name_H-M   'P 1'
#
loop_
_entity.id
_entity.type
_entity.pdbx_description
1 polymer ?
#
loop_
_entity_poly.entity_id
_entity_poly.type
_entity_poly.pdbx_seq_one_letter_code
_entity_poly.pdbx_strand_id
1 'polypeptide(L)'
;PSSDVAFAAGPFMLFRRSAYDAIGGHRALAGEVVEDLALARTIKTSGFRLRYVLGLDAVDLQMYPNLSALWEGWTKNWFLGLDRNIPKALAAGGVVVLMFASPWILLPTCAVLAVVLLGPTVMIVASSLLAAMALVLQIVLRFWIQDRFGVPVRFWWLMGAGGLLV
;
A
#
# COMPACT_ATOMS: atom_id res chain seq x y z
N PRO A 1 11.09 8.86 -20.48
CA PRO A 1 9.71 9.01 -20.05
C PRO A 1 9.72 9.81 -18.75
N SER A 2 9.36 11.07 -18.88
CA SER A 2 9.28 12.01 -17.77
C SER A 2 7.95 11.82 -17.03
N SER A 3 7.79 10.75 -16.28
CA SER A 3 6.71 10.73 -15.31
C SER A 3 7.24 11.37 -14.02
N ASP A 4 6.55 12.35 -13.48
CA ASP A 4 6.87 12.97 -12.18
C ASP A 4 6.65 11.99 -11.01
N VAL A 5 6.17 10.80 -11.33
CA VAL A 5 6.01 9.71 -10.38
C VAL A 5 7.37 9.14 -10.02
N ALA A 6 7.79 9.35 -8.79
CA ALA A 6 8.97 8.76 -8.19
C ALA A 6 8.58 8.14 -6.84
N PHE A 7 9.26 7.08 -6.45
CA PHE A 7 9.07 6.41 -5.17
C PHE A 7 10.42 6.05 -4.56
N ALA A 8 10.53 6.18 -3.26
CA ALA A 8 11.64 5.69 -2.46
C ALA A 8 11.12 5.22 -1.10
N ALA A 9 11.93 4.46 -0.39
CA ALA A 9 11.68 4.04 0.97
C ALA A 9 12.80 4.55 1.87
N GLY A 10 12.46 5.47 2.77
CA GLY A 10 13.39 6.21 3.63
C GLY A 10 14.36 5.37 4.44
N PRO A 11 13.97 4.16 4.93
CA PRO A 11 14.85 3.36 5.76
C PRO A 11 16.22 3.02 5.17
N PHE A 12 16.31 2.90 3.83
CA PHE A 12 17.58 2.70 3.18
C PHE A 12 17.60 3.36 1.79
N MET A 13 18.47 4.36 1.62
CA MET A 13 18.68 5.05 0.36
C MET A 13 20.18 5.15 0.06
N LEU A 14 20.60 4.73 -1.13
CA LEU A 14 21.99 4.81 -1.57
C LEU A 14 22.09 5.82 -2.72
N PHE A 15 22.98 6.80 -2.55
CA PHE A 15 23.20 7.87 -3.53
C PHE A 15 24.61 7.83 -4.11
N ARG A 16 24.72 8.13 -5.40
CA ARG A 16 25.98 8.58 -5.94
C ARG A 16 26.26 9.98 -5.40
N ARG A 17 27.45 10.22 -4.80
CA ARG A 17 27.81 11.47 -4.14
C ARG A 17 27.55 12.68 -5.02
N SER A 18 27.98 12.64 -6.28
CA SER A 18 27.78 13.75 -7.22
C SER A 18 26.31 14.09 -7.48
N ALA A 19 25.42 13.08 -7.52
CA ALA A 19 24.00 13.30 -7.70
C ALA A 19 23.35 13.88 -6.43
N TYR A 20 23.78 13.39 -5.26
CA TYR A 20 23.30 13.89 -3.97
C TYR A 20 23.68 15.36 -3.73
N ASP A 21 24.94 15.70 -4.02
CA ASP A 21 25.43 17.08 -3.86
C ASP A 21 24.77 18.03 -4.87
N ALA A 22 24.54 17.57 -6.11
CA ALA A 22 23.87 18.36 -7.15
C ALA A 22 22.43 18.77 -6.81
N ILE A 23 21.72 17.96 -6.02
CA ILE A 23 20.36 18.29 -5.57
C ILE A 23 20.32 19.02 -4.21
N GLY A 24 21.47 19.31 -3.61
CA GLY A 24 21.58 19.92 -2.28
C GLY A 24 21.30 18.97 -1.11
N GLY A 25 21.12 17.66 -1.39
CA GLY A 25 20.91 16.61 -0.40
C GLY A 25 19.71 16.85 0.52
N HIS A 26 19.70 16.20 1.69
CA HIS A 26 18.64 16.35 2.69
C HIS A 26 18.50 17.80 3.20
N ARG A 27 19.57 18.60 3.14
CA ARG A 27 19.52 20.00 3.59
C ARG A 27 18.54 20.84 2.76
N ALA A 28 18.48 20.60 1.45
CA ALA A 28 17.56 21.30 0.56
C ALA A 28 16.08 20.96 0.82
N LEU A 29 15.82 19.83 1.50
CA LEU A 29 14.51 19.29 1.76
C LEU A 29 14.17 19.23 3.26
N ALA A 30 14.88 20.02 4.10
CA ALA A 30 14.71 19.98 5.56
C ALA A 30 13.30 20.35 6.06
N GLY A 31 12.47 20.96 5.22
CA GLY A 31 11.07 21.26 5.52
C GLY A 31 10.07 20.18 5.10
N GLU A 32 10.53 19.15 4.40
CA GLU A 32 9.68 18.05 3.92
C GLU A 32 9.48 16.99 5.02
N VAL A 33 8.25 16.56 5.22
CA VAL A 33 7.93 15.51 6.22
C VAL A 33 8.11 14.11 5.64
N VAL A 34 7.93 13.96 4.33
CA VAL A 34 8.17 12.72 3.58
C VAL A 34 9.39 12.96 2.68
N GLU A 35 10.54 13.09 3.34
CA GLU A 35 11.79 13.49 2.72
C GLU A 35 12.31 12.50 1.69
N ASP A 36 12.02 11.21 1.87
CA ASP A 36 12.40 10.15 0.94
C ASP A 36 11.69 10.30 -0.41
N LEU A 37 10.40 10.58 -0.39
CA LEU A 37 9.62 10.83 -1.59
C LEU A 37 10.06 12.13 -2.28
N ALA A 38 10.34 13.18 -1.51
CA ALA A 38 10.85 14.46 -2.02
C ALA A 38 12.23 14.29 -2.66
N LEU A 39 13.14 13.55 -2.03
CA LEU A 39 14.45 13.21 -2.60
C LEU A 39 14.32 12.41 -3.90
N ALA A 40 13.46 11.39 -3.93
CA ALA A 40 13.22 10.59 -5.13
C ALA A 40 12.69 11.45 -6.29
N ARG A 41 11.75 12.33 -6.02
CA ARG A 41 11.21 13.29 -7.01
C ARG A 41 12.30 14.23 -7.50
N THR A 42 13.07 14.85 -6.60
CA THR A 42 14.14 15.78 -6.94
C THR A 42 15.25 15.12 -7.77
N ILE A 43 15.70 13.92 -7.40
CA ILE A 43 16.67 13.14 -8.19
C ILE A 43 16.16 12.96 -9.62
N LYS A 44 14.91 12.58 -9.77
CA LYS A 44 14.33 12.27 -11.08
C LYS A 44 14.11 13.52 -11.93
N THR A 45 13.57 14.59 -11.35
CA THR A 45 13.34 15.86 -12.06
C THR A 45 14.66 16.57 -12.42
N SER A 46 15.73 16.32 -11.67
CA SER A 46 17.10 16.79 -12.00
C SER A 46 17.80 15.94 -13.08
N GLY A 47 17.09 14.99 -13.70
CA GLY A 47 17.61 14.19 -14.80
C GLY A 47 18.46 12.99 -14.38
N PHE A 48 18.60 12.71 -13.11
CA PHE A 48 19.31 11.54 -12.62
C PHE A 48 18.44 10.27 -12.67
N ARG A 49 19.09 9.11 -12.69
CA ARG A 49 18.42 7.81 -12.70
C ARG A 49 18.11 7.35 -11.27
N LEU A 50 16.84 7.02 -11.02
CA LEU A 50 16.38 6.39 -9.81
C LEU A 50 16.15 4.89 -10.07
N ARG A 51 16.59 4.03 -9.15
CA ARG A 51 16.28 2.60 -9.13
C ARG A 51 15.71 2.23 -7.79
N TYR A 52 14.59 1.53 -7.81
CA TYR A 52 14.02 0.88 -6.64
C TYR A 52 14.30 -0.62 -6.75
N VAL A 53 14.97 -1.17 -5.74
CA VAL A 53 15.38 -2.57 -5.72
C VAL A 53 14.93 -3.24 -4.42
N LEU A 54 14.64 -4.52 -4.48
CA LEU A 54 14.36 -5.31 -3.28
C LEU A 54 15.69 -5.69 -2.63
N GLY A 55 15.85 -5.31 -1.36
CA GLY A 55 17.05 -5.57 -0.55
C GLY A 55 16.78 -6.61 0.54
N LEU A 56 16.18 -7.75 0.19
CA LEU A 56 15.69 -8.75 1.14
C LEU A 56 16.76 -9.28 2.10
N ASP A 57 17.99 -9.45 1.59
CA ASP A 57 19.12 -9.97 2.37
C ASP A 57 20.07 -8.85 2.84
N ALA A 58 19.79 -7.59 2.48
CA ALA A 58 20.66 -6.46 2.75
C ALA A 58 20.14 -5.52 3.84
N VAL A 59 18.83 -5.54 4.11
CA VAL A 59 18.20 -4.60 5.03
C VAL A 59 17.18 -5.34 5.89
N ASP A 60 17.35 -5.29 7.19
CA ASP A 60 16.38 -5.72 8.19
C ASP A 60 15.89 -4.51 8.99
N LEU A 61 14.57 -4.38 9.13
CA LEU A 61 13.94 -3.20 9.68
C LEU A 61 12.80 -3.53 10.63
N GLN A 62 12.85 -2.97 11.82
CA GLN A 62 11.70 -2.88 12.70
C GLN A 62 11.08 -1.49 12.56
N MET A 63 9.99 -1.39 11.76
CA MET A 63 9.40 -0.09 11.44
C MET A 63 8.60 0.52 12.60
N TYR A 64 7.72 -0.26 13.20
CA TYR A 64 6.79 0.24 14.23
C TYR A 64 6.75 -0.72 15.43
N PRO A 65 6.90 -0.20 16.66
CA PRO A 65 6.91 -1.05 17.86
C PRO A 65 5.51 -1.54 18.27
N ASN A 66 4.47 -0.86 17.85
CA ASN A 66 3.08 -1.17 18.20
C ASN A 66 2.09 -0.61 17.17
N LEU A 67 0.80 -0.99 17.33
CA LEU A 67 -0.27 -0.61 16.43
C LEU A 67 -0.55 0.92 16.42
N SER A 68 -0.40 1.59 17.56
CA SER A 68 -0.59 3.05 17.65
C SER A 68 0.44 3.79 16.81
N ALA A 69 1.72 3.42 16.94
CA ALA A 69 2.79 4.00 16.15
C ALA A 69 2.64 3.69 14.65
N LEU A 70 2.18 2.47 14.32
CA LEU A 70 1.85 2.10 12.95
C LEU A 70 0.74 2.99 12.38
N TRP A 71 -0.35 3.16 13.10
CA TRP A 71 -1.49 3.98 12.70
C TRP A 71 -1.09 5.43 12.45
N GLU A 72 -0.38 6.05 13.41
CA GLU A 72 0.11 7.41 13.29
C GLU A 72 1.03 7.59 12.07
N GLY A 73 2.01 6.69 11.92
CA GLY A 73 2.98 6.75 10.81
C GLY A 73 2.30 6.57 9.45
N TRP A 74 1.40 5.60 9.31
CA TRP A 74 0.70 5.35 8.05
C TRP A 74 -0.29 6.46 7.71
N THR A 75 -1.07 6.96 8.67
CA THR A 75 -2.01 8.08 8.45
C THR A 75 -1.26 9.31 7.94
N LYS A 76 -0.15 9.65 8.60
CA LYS A 76 0.71 10.76 8.18
C LYS A 76 1.25 10.54 6.76
N ASN A 77 1.86 9.38 6.50
CA ASN A 77 2.50 9.09 5.22
C ASN A 77 1.49 9.03 4.07
N TRP A 78 0.32 8.43 4.30
CA TRP A 78 -0.75 8.36 3.33
C TRP A 78 -1.24 9.75 2.91
N PHE A 79 -1.57 10.59 3.89
CA PHE A 79 -2.10 11.93 3.64
C PHE A 79 -1.07 12.85 2.98
N LEU A 80 0.18 12.81 3.44
CA LEU A 80 1.27 13.63 2.89
C LEU A 80 1.72 13.09 1.53
N GLY A 81 1.80 11.79 1.35
CA GLY A 81 2.15 11.15 0.08
C GLY A 81 1.14 11.45 -1.05
N LEU A 82 -0.10 11.79 -0.69
CA LEU A 82 -1.16 12.25 -1.59
C LEU A 82 -1.28 13.78 -1.66
N ASP A 83 -0.20 14.50 -1.37
CA ASP A 83 -0.08 15.97 -1.45
C ASP A 83 -1.12 16.71 -0.59
N ARG A 84 -1.50 16.14 0.57
CA ARG A 84 -2.54 16.63 1.48
C ARG A 84 -3.91 16.82 0.81
N ASN A 85 -4.17 16.06 -0.25
CA ASN A 85 -5.40 16.17 -1.03
C ASN A 85 -6.45 15.19 -0.48
N ILE A 86 -7.42 15.71 0.29
CA ILE A 86 -8.48 14.93 0.90
C ILE A 86 -9.28 14.10 -0.13
N PRO A 87 -9.77 14.65 -1.25
CA PRO A 87 -10.44 13.85 -2.28
C PRO A 87 -9.60 12.68 -2.80
N LYS A 88 -8.30 12.88 -3.05
CA LYS A 88 -7.39 11.80 -3.47
C LYS A 88 -7.21 10.77 -2.37
N ALA A 89 -7.06 11.20 -1.11
CA ALA A 89 -6.90 10.30 0.02
C ALA A 89 -8.14 9.43 0.22
N LEU A 90 -9.34 10.02 0.16
CA LEU A 90 -10.61 9.30 0.25
C LEU A 90 -10.82 8.34 -0.92
N ALA A 91 -10.49 8.76 -2.15
CA ALA A 91 -10.60 7.89 -3.32
C ALA A 91 -9.64 6.69 -3.22
N ALA A 92 -8.39 6.93 -2.84
CA ALA A 92 -7.40 5.87 -2.67
C ALA A 92 -7.77 4.93 -1.52
N GLY A 93 -8.19 5.45 -0.36
CA GLY A 93 -8.71 4.65 0.76
C GLY A 93 -9.95 3.83 0.37
N GLY A 94 -10.88 4.44 -0.37
CA GLY A 94 -12.04 3.75 -0.92
C GLY A 94 -11.67 2.57 -1.82
N VAL A 95 -10.66 2.73 -2.68
CA VAL A 95 -10.13 1.63 -3.50
C VAL A 95 -9.57 0.52 -2.63
N VAL A 96 -8.78 0.85 -1.60
CA VAL A 96 -8.21 -0.15 -0.69
C VAL A 96 -9.31 -0.91 0.06
N VAL A 97 -10.32 -0.21 0.59
CA VAL A 97 -11.48 -0.85 1.25
C VAL A 97 -12.23 -1.75 0.28
N LEU A 98 -12.49 -1.30 -0.95
CA LEU A 98 -13.15 -2.12 -1.96
C LEU A 98 -12.33 -3.36 -2.33
N MET A 99 -11.02 -3.25 -2.46
CA MET A 99 -10.18 -4.38 -2.86
C MET A 99 -9.96 -5.39 -1.73
N PHE A 100 -9.78 -4.92 -0.51
CA PHE A 100 -9.33 -5.78 0.60
C PHE A 100 -10.40 -6.09 1.61
N ALA A 101 -11.24 -5.15 2.00
CA ALA A 101 -12.25 -5.35 3.04
C ALA A 101 -13.61 -5.81 2.48
N SER A 102 -14.07 -5.24 1.35
CA SER A 102 -15.42 -5.51 0.85
C SER A 102 -15.70 -7.00 0.56
N PRO A 103 -14.78 -7.82 0.02
CA PRO A 103 -15.07 -9.23 -0.24
C PRO A 103 -15.40 -10.03 1.04
N TRP A 104 -14.76 -9.67 2.15
CA TRP A 104 -14.97 -10.29 3.46
C TRP A 104 -16.33 -9.97 4.08
N ILE A 105 -16.89 -8.82 3.71
CA ILE A 105 -18.22 -8.37 4.14
C ILE A 105 -19.29 -8.89 3.19
N LEU A 106 -19.07 -8.77 1.89
CA LEU A 106 -20.05 -9.13 0.87
C LEU A 106 -20.38 -10.63 0.87
N LEU A 107 -19.37 -11.50 1.00
CA LEU A 107 -19.61 -12.94 0.91
C LEU A 107 -20.56 -13.45 2.01
N PRO A 108 -20.33 -13.18 3.32
CA PRO A 108 -21.29 -13.58 4.35
C PRO A 108 -22.63 -12.85 4.24
N THR A 109 -22.64 -11.58 3.83
CA THR A 109 -23.89 -10.82 3.61
C THR A 109 -24.73 -11.46 2.53
N CYS A 110 -24.15 -11.84 1.39
CA CYS A 110 -24.85 -12.55 0.32
C CYS A 110 -25.38 -13.90 0.79
N ALA A 111 -24.63 -14.64 1.61
CA ALA A 111 -25.09 -15.90 2.18
C ALA A 111 -26.32 -15.71 3.08
N VAL A 112 -26.31 -14.72 3.95
CA VAL A 112 -27.46 -14.38 4.81
C VAL A 112 -28.67 -13.97 3.96
N LEU A 113 -28.48 -13.11 2.97
CA LEU A 113 -29.58 -12.66 2.10
C LEU A 113 -30.20 -13.81 1.30
N ALA A 114 -29.39 -14.77 0.83
CA ALA A 114 -29.90 -15.95 0.14
C ALA A 114 -30.81 -16.80 1.03
N VAL A 115 -30.49 -16.90 2.32
CA VAL A 115 -31.33 -17.59 3.30
C VAL A 115 -32.62 -16.81 3.59
N VAL A 116 -32.50 -15.50 3.85
CA VAL A 116 -33.64 -14.65 4.23
C VAL A 116 -34.65 -14.51 3.09
N LEU A 117 -34.21 -14.45 1.85
CA LEU A 117 -35.04 -14.30 0.66
C LEU A 117 -35.56 -15.66 0.12
N LEU A 118 -35.38 -16.76 0.86
CA LEU A 118 -35.76 -18.12 0.47
C LEU A 118 -35.18 -18.56 -0.89
N GLY A 119 -34.02 -18.04 -1.25
CA GLY A 119 -33.29 -18.45 -2.44
C GLY A 119 -32.37 -17.35 -3.00
N PRO A 120 -31.34 -17.74 -3.74
CA PRO A 120 -30.39 -16.77 -4.32
C PRO A 120 -30.99 -16.10 -5.55
N THR A 121 -31.01 -14.79 -5.57
CA THR A 121 -31.26 -14.01 -6.80
C THR A 121 -30.00 -13.98 -7.67
N VAL A 122 -30.18 -13.64 -8.96
CA VAL A 122 -29.04 -13.47 -9.89
C VAL A 122 -28.00 -12.48 -9.35
N MET A 123 -28.44 -11.41 -8.71
CA MET A 123 -27.53 -10.41 -8.11
C MET A 123 -26.75 -10.98 -6.93
N ILE A 124 -27.39 -11.77 -6.06
CA ILE A 124 -26.73 -12.43 -4.93
C ILE A 124 -25.66 -13.40 -5.44
N VAL A 125 -25.98 -14.21 -6.45
CA VAL A 125 -25.03 -15.15 -7.06
C VAL A 125 -23.85 -14.41 -7.68
N ALA A 126 -24.12 -13.40 -8.51
CA ALA A 126 -23.07 -12.62 -9.15
C ALA A 126 -22.14 -11.93 -8.13
N SER A 127 -22.71 -11.29 -7.11
CA SER A 127 -21.94 -10.65 -6.04
C SER A 127 -21.11 -11.64 -5.24
N SER A 128 -21.66 -12.83 -4.95
CA SER A 128 -20.93 -13.91 -4.26
C SER A 128 -19.75 -14.42 -5.08
N LEU A 129 -19.93 -14.60 -6.39
CA LEU A 129 -18.85 -15.03 -7.29
C LEU A 129 -17.74 -13.99 -7.38
N LEU A 130 -18.09 -12.70 -7.50
CA LEU A 130 -17.12 -11.62 -7.51
C LEU A 130 -16.34 -11.53 -6.18
N ALA A 131 -17.03 -11.63 -5.06
CA ALA A 131 -16.40 -11.62 -3.74
C ALA A 131 -15.48 -12.84 -3.56
N ALA A 132 -15.91 -14.02 -3.94
CA ALA A 132 -15.09 -15.24 -3.88
C ALA A 132 -13.84 -15.12 -4.77
N MET A 133 -13.99 -14.61 -6.00
CA MET A 133 -12.86 -14.37 -6.89
C MET A 133 -11.86 -13.36 -6.29
N ALA A 134 -12.35 -12.28 -5.69
CA ALA A 134 -11.49 -11.31 -5.01
C ALA A 134 -10.73 -11.94 -3.83
N LEU A 135 -11.38 -12.80 -3.03
CA LEU A 135 -10.70 -13.54 -1.94
C LEU A 135 -9.62 -14.49 -2.49
N VAL A 136 -9.92 -15.21 -3.58
CA VAL A 136 -8.90 -16.05 -4.24
C VAL A 136 -7.71 -15.23 -4.70
N LEU A 137 -7.94 -14.06 -5.31
CA LEU A 137 -6.86 -13.17 -5.74
C LEU A 137 -6.04 -12.65 -4.54
N GLN A 138 -6.68 -12.35 -3.42
CA GLN A 138 -5.98 -11.98 -2.18
C GLN A 138 -5.09 -13.12 -1.67
N ILE A 139 -5.58 -14.36 -1.70
CA ILE A 139 -4.79 -15.54 -1.31
C ILE A 139 -3.60 -15.73 -2.25
N VAL A 140 -3.82 -15.63 -3.56
CA VAL A 140 -2.74 -15.73 -4.58
C VAL A 140 -1.69 -14.64 -4.35
N LEU A 141 -2.12 -13.40 -4.11
CA LEU A 141 -1.23 -12.30 -3.75
C LEU A 141 -0.43 -12.63 -2.49
N ARG A 142 -1.05 -13.25 -1.50
CA ARG A 142 -0.40 -13.62 -0.25
C ARG A 142 0.67 -14.69 -0.42
N PHE A 143 0.43 -15.69 -1.27
CA PHE A 143 1.45 -16.68 -1.66
C PHE A 143 2.61 -16.01 -2.41
N TRP A 144 2.31 -15.09 -3.33
CA TRP A 144 3.33 -14.34 -4.04
C TRP A 144 4.19 -13.48 -3.08
N ILE A 145 3.55 -12.83 -2.10
CA ILE A 145 4.24 -12.05 -1.05
C ILE A 145 5.13 -12.97 -0.19
N GLN A 146 4.65 -14.16 0.17
CA GLN A 146 5.47 -15.11 0.93
C GLN A 146 6.70 -15.54 0.14
N ASP A 147 6.53 -15.86 -1.14
CA ASP A 147 7.64 -16.27 -2.03
C ASP A 147 8.68 -15.17 -2.21
N ARG A 148 8.25 -13.92 -2.30
CA ARG A 148 9.12 -12.78 -2.58
C ARG A 148 9.71 -12.10 -1.34
N PHE A 149 8.98 -12.10 -0.23
CA PHE A 149 9.31 -11.31 0.96
C PHE A 149 9.38 -12.14 2.24
N GLY A 150 9.19 -13.45 2.17
CA GLY A 150 9.22 -14.33 3.33
C GLY A 150 8.07 -14.14 4.34
N VAL A 151 7.07 -13.33 4.02
CA VAL A 151 5.95 -13.02 4.94
C VAL A 151 4.97 -14.20 4.99
N PRO A 152 4.73 -14.83 6.16
CA PRO A 152 3.95 -16.06 6.25
C PRO A 152 2.51 -15.93 5.72
N VAL A 153 2.07 -16.91 4.90
CA VAL A 153 0.69 -16.97 4.37
C VAL A 153 -0.35 -17.09 5.49
N ARG A 154 -0.02 -17.69 6.64
CA ARG A 154 -0.95 -17.91 7.76
C ARG A 154 -1.74 -16.67 8.19
N PHE A 155 -1.27 -15.48 7.86
CA PHE A 155 -1.93 -14.20 8.17
C PHE A 155 -2.82 -13.68 7.04
N TRP A 156 -3.15 -14.51 6.04
CA TRP A 156 -3.98 -14.12 4.89
C TRP A 156 -5.34 -13.53 5.28
N TRP A 157 -5.96 -14.07 6.33
CA TRP A 157 -7.26 -13.63 6.85
C TRP A 157 -7.24 -12.20 7.44
N LEU A 158 -6.07 -11.68 7.81
CA LEU A 158 -5.92 -10.30 8.25
C LEU A 158 -5.97 -9.27 7.11
N MET A 159 -5.99 -9.70 5.84
CA MET A 159 -6.01 -8.76 4.72
C MET A 159 -7.27 -7.90 4.71
N GLY A 160 -8.42 -8.46 5.08
CA GLY A 160 -9.67 -7.72 5.24
C GLY A 160 -9.57 -6.63 6.31
N ALA A 161 -9.08 -6.99 7.49
CA ALA A 161 -8.85 -6.04 8.58
C ALA A 161 -7.79 -5.00 8.22
N GLY A 162 -6.70 -5.42 7.56
CA GLY A 162 -5.66 -4.51 7.06
C GLY A 162 -6.20 -3.45 6.10
N GLY A 163 -7.14 -3.83 5.23
CA GLY A 163 -7.80 -2.89 4.33
C GLY A 163 -8.71 -1.86 5.01
N LEU A 164 -9.10 -2.08 6.27
CA LEU A 164 -9.87 -1.11 7.08
C LEU A 164 -8.95 -0.18 7.89
N LEU A 165 -7.67 -0.54 8.03
CA LEU A 165 -6.69 0.21 8.81
C LEU A 165 -5.91 1.25 7.98
N VAL A 166 -6.14 1.29 6.68
CA VAL A 166 -5.54 2.23 5.73
C VAL A 166 -6.49 3.37 5.42
#